data_1be5b3d04c9d2baeb7d8246f1317ae5e
#
_entry.id   1be5b3d04c9d2baeb7d8246f1317ae5e
#
_cell.length_a   1.000
_cell.length_b   1.000
_cell.length_c   1.000
_cell.angle_alpha   90.00
_cell.angle_beta   90.00
_cell.angle_gamma   90.00
#
_symmetry.space_group_name_H-M   'P 1'
#
loop_
_entity.id
_entity.type
_entity.pdbx_description
1 polymer ?
#
loop_
_entity_poly.entity_id
_entity_poly.type
_entity_poly.pdbx_seq_one_letter_code
_entity_poly.pdbx_strand_id
1 'polypeptide(L)'
;LKTFRFEDHEVAAMLSLLEQDLPDESRAQVHNALGLEMEGRKDYDQAFYHFEKCNEARRPLELYDPVDTESTYDRMIELFTPALIESHADNPAADITPILVVGLPRSGSTLIEQILASHSQVDGTHELGDLSRAVQVVRKERSRRGRFPEVLGGLTDDQWRRIGKEYLRRTEIHRAGSPYFVDKNPNNFIYAGILRIAVPNAKIIDARRHPLDSCLGSFKQLFASGQPFTYDLTELCEYYLQYQRLMDHWHSVLPGFVLDVQYESVVADLETQVRRILDFCGLPFEEACLRFHETERAVKTASSEQVRQPIYSSSVNLWRKYEPHLDEMVHILEPLLNSLPPEDRPTALAETSDGTLQILNWQL
;
A
#
# COMPACT_ATOMS: atom_id res chain seq x y z
N LEU A 1 -19.70 -6.90 0.96
CA LEU A 1 -20.01 -7.99 0.01
C LEU A 1 -19.01 -9.15 0.03
N LYS A 2 -17.79 -8.98 0.57
CA LYS A 2 -16.76 -10.04 0.59
C LYS A 2 -17.15 -11.29 1.40
N THR A 3 -18.05 -11.16 2.34
CA THR A 3 -18.60 -12.27 3.15
C THR A 3 -19.91 -12.82 2.65
N PHE A 4 -20.57 -12.11 1.72
CA PHE A 4 -21.81 -12.57 1.10
C PHE A 4 -21.49 -13.73 0.13
N ARG A 5 -22.38 -14.71 0.10
CA ARG A 5 -22.33 -15.84 -0.83
C ARG A 5 -23.60 -15.84 -1.66
N PHE A 6 -23.42 -15.98 -2.97
CA PHE A 6 -24.50 -16.03 -3.92
C PHE A 6 -25.03 -17.47 -4.10
N GLU A 7 -26.34 -17.61 -4.27
CA GLU A 7 -26.93 -18.88 -4.66
C GLU A 7 -26.71 -19.13 -6.15
N ASP A 8 -26.82 -20.40 -6.59
CA ASP A 8 -26.56 -20.78 -8.00
C ASP A 8 -27.47 -20.03 -8.99
N HIS A 9 -28.71 -19.74 -8.62
CA HIS A 9 -29.61 -18.97 -9.49
C HIS A 9 -29.19 -17.49 -9.62
N GLU A 10 -28.58 -16.90 -8.59
CA GLU A 10 -28.04 -15.54 -8.64
C GLU A 10 -26.78 -15.48 -9.49
N VAL A 11 -25.91 -16.51 -9.37
CA VAL A 11 -24.74 -16.66 -10.25
C VAL A 11 -25.17 -16.80 -11.71
N ALA A 12 -26.17 -17.64 -12.00
CA ALA A 12 -26.71 -17.81 -13.35
C ALA A 12 -27.29 -16.48 -13.89
N ALA A 13 -27.99 -15.70 -13.05
CA ALA A 13 -28.51 -14.39 -13.43
C ALA A 13 -27.39 -13.40 -13.77
N MET A 14 -26.29 -13.37 -12.98
CA MET A 14 -25.12 -12.53 -13.27
C MET A 14 -24.43 -12.92 -14.58
N LEU A 15 -24.30 -14.23 -14.87
CA LEU A 15 -23.73 -14.72 -16.13
C LEU A 15 -24.61 -14.30 -17.32
N SER A 16 -25.96 -14.47 -17.22
CA SER A 16 -26.89 -14.01 -18.26
C SER A 16 -26.88 -12.50 -18.46
N LEU A 17 -26.61 -11.74 -17.40
CA LEU A 17 -26.48 -10.28 -17.49
C LEU A 17 -25.25 -9.88 -18.32
N LEU A 18 -24.13 -10.62 -18.21
CA LEU A 18 -22.92 -10.40 -18.99
C LEU A 18 -23.06 -10.66 -20.50
N GLU A 19 -24.10 -11.43 -20.91
CA GLU A 19 -24.44 -11.64 -22.33
C GLU A 19 -25.08 -10.42 -22.97
N GLN A 20 -25.53 -9.44 -22.15
CA GLN A 20 -26.17 -8.22 -22.61
C GLN A 20 -25.13 -7.12 -22.87
N ASP A 21 -25.55 -6.08 -23.58
CA ASP A 21 -24.74 -4.87 -23.77
C ASP A 21 -24.75 -4.03 -22.48
N LEU A 22 -23.72 -4.18 -21.65
CA LEU A 22 -23.55 -3.48 -20.39
C LEU A 22 -22.50 -2.38 -20.53
N PRO A 23 -22.71 -1.22 -19.87
CA PRO A 23 -21.65 -0.26 -19.64
C PRO A 23 -20.43 -0.91 -18.94
N ASP A 24 -19.20 -0.50 -19.28
CA ASP A 24 -17.97 -1.08 -18.76
C ASP A 24 -17.91 -1.08 -17.23
N GLU A 25 -18.38 0.00 -16.58
CA GLU A 25 -18.44 0.06 -15.11
C GLU A 25 -19.34 -1.03 -14.51
N SER A 26 -20.51 -1.27 -15.11
CA SER A 26 -21.44 -2.33 -14.68
C SER A 26 -20.87 -3.72 -14.97
N ARG A 27 -20.23 -3.90 -16.13
CA ARG A 27 -19.55 -5.12 -16.52
C ARG A 27 -18.44 -5.47 -15.52
N ALA A 28 -17.60 -4.48 -15.15
CA ALA A 28 -16.57 -4.65 -14.14
C ALA A 28 -17.14 -5.07 -12.78
N GLN A 29 -18.24 -4.46 -12.34
CA GLN A 29 -18.87 -4.80 -11.07
C GLN A 29 -19.41 -6.23 -11.05
N VAL A 30 -20.06 -6.68 -12.12
CA VAL A 30 -20.58 -8.07 -12.24
C VAL A 30 -19.45 -9.08 -12.25
N HIS A 31 -18.40 -8.83 -13.04
CA HIS A 31 -17.22 -9.70 -13.05
C HIS A 31 -16.52 -9.74 -11.69
N ASN A 32 -16.38 -8.61 -10.98
CA ASN A 32 -15.79 -8.60 -9.65
C ASN A 32 -16.62 -9.43 -8.65
N ALA A 33 -17.96 -9.33 -8.71
CA ALA A 33 -18.84 -10.13 -7.85
C ALA A 33 -18.69 -11.64 -8.12
N LEU A 34 -18.65 -12.04 -9.40
CA LEU A 34 -18.43 -13.42 -9.80
C LEU A 34 -17.05 -13.92 -9.38
N GLY A 35 -15.99 -13.11 -9.57
CA GLY A 35 -14.64 -13.48 -9.13
C GLY A 35 -14.55 -13.77 -7.64
N LEU A 36 -15.17 -12.92 -6.80
CA LEU A 36 -15.24 -13.13 -5.35
C LEU A 36 -16.05 -14.37 -4.97
N GLU A 37 -17.13 -14.67 -5.70
CA GLU A 37 -17.92 -15.87 -5.48
C GLU A 37 -17.15 -17.14 -5.86
N MET A 38 -16.50 -17.16 -7.01
CA MET A 38 -15.70 -18.30 -7.46
C MET A 38 -14.51 -18.56 -6.52
N GLU A 39 -13.83 -17.51 -6.05
CA GLU A 39 -12.81 -17.64 -5.01
C GLU A 39 -13.39 -18.26 -3.72
N GLY A 40 -14.58 -17.82 -3.32
CA GLY A 40 -15.28 -18.40 -2.17
C GLY A 40 -15.64 -19.87 -2.34
N ARG A 41 -15.92 -20.31 -3.57
CA ARG A 41 -16.15 -21.72 -3.95
C ARG A 41 -14.82 -22.48 -4.14
N LYS A 42 -13.67 -21.82 -4.05
CA LYS A 42 -12.32 -22.33 -4.30
C LYS A 42 -12.07 -22.75 -5.76
N ASP A 43 -12.83 -22.19 -6.67
CA ASP A 43 -12.60 -22.29 -8.10
C ASP A 43 -11.71 -21.10 -8.52
N TYR A 44 -10.40 -21.29 -8.34
CA TYR A 44 -9.41 -20.21 -8.53
C TYR A 44 -9.21 -19.86 -10.01
N ASP A 45 -9.44 -20.80 -10.91
CA ASP A 45 -9.35 -20.58 -12.36
C ASP A 45 -10.47 -19.64 -12.82
N GLN A 46 -11.72 -19.95 -12.46
CA GLN A 46 -12.85 -19.08 -12.75
C GLN A 46 -12.78 -17.75 -12.01
N ALA A 47 -12.26 -17.75 -10.77
CA ALA A 47 -12.05 -16.53 -10.02
C ALA A 47 -11.07 -15.60 -10.74
N PHE A 48 -9.91 -16.10 -11.19
CA PHE A 48 -8.91 -15.32 -11.90
C PHE A 48 -9.48 -14.79 -13.23
N TYR A 49 -10.12 -15.63 -14.02
CA TYR A 49 -10.79 -15.22 -15.25
C TYR A 49 -11.74 -14.02 -15.03
N HIS A 50 -12.56 -14.09 -13.99
CA HIS A 50 -13.50 -12.99 -13.72
C HIS A 50 -12.81 -11.74 -13.18
N PHE A 51 -11.73 -11.84 -12.40
CA PHE A 51 -10.95 -10.68 -12.00
C PHE A 51 -10.25 -10.02 -13.19
N GLU A 52 -9.70 -10.81 -14.11
CA GLU A 52 -9.12 -10.32 -15.36
C GLU A 52 -10.15 -9.56 -16.20
N LYS A 53 -11.32 -10.15 -16.43
CA LYS A 53 -12.42 -9.51 -17.18
C LYS A 53 -12.98 -8.26 -16.48
N CYS A 54 -12.96 -8.23 -15.14
CA CYS A 54 -13.28 -7.02 -14.37
C CYS A 54 -12.28 -5.89 -14.71
N ASN A 55 -11.00 -6.22 -14.69
CA ASN A 55 -9.94 -5.26 -14.91
C ASN A 55 -9.84 -4.80 -16.36
N GLU A 56 -10.03 -5.69 -17.33
CA GLU A 56 -10.15 -5.34 -18.76
C GLU A 56 -11.26 -4.29 -19.01
N ALA A 57 -12.40 -4.43 -18.33
CA ALA A 57 -13.50 -3.48 -18.44
C ALA A 57 -13.21 -2.17 -17.67
N ARG A 58 -12.47 -2.24 -16.55
CA ARG A 58 -12.19 -1.07 -15.71
C ARG A 58 -11.03 -0.23 -16.23
N ARG A 59 -9.94 -0.85 -16.74
CA ARG A 59 -8.70 -0.16 -17.12
C ARG A 59 -8.92 1.01 -18.10
N PRO A 60 -9.75 0.91 -19.15
CA PRO A 60 -10.02 2.03 -20.05
C PRO A 60 -10.68 3.26 -19.40
N LEU A 61 -11.30 3.10 -18.23
CA LEU A 61 -11.94 4.18 -17.48
C LEU A 61 -10.97 4.92 -16.56
N GLU A 62 -9.74 4.42 -16.41
CA GLU A 62 -8.73 4.98 -15.52
C GLU A 62 -7.67 5.78 -16.31
N LEU A 63 -7.25 6.90 -15.71
CA LEU A 63 -6.14 7.69 -16.21
C LEU A 63 -4.87 7.31 -15.44
N TYR A 64 -4.01 6.54 -16.08
CA TYR A 64 -2.72 6.15 -15.54
C TYR A 64 -1.66 6.08 -16.64
N ASP A 65 -0.49 6.63 -16.35
CA ASP A 65 0.69 6.59 -17.21
C ASP A 65 1.88 6.08 -16.38
N PRO A 66 2.37 4.86 -16.63
CA PRO A 66 3.52 4.30 -15.92
C PRO A 66 4.80 5.12 -16.13
N VAL A 67 4.98 5.72 -17.32
CA VAL A 67 6.15 6.56 -17.63
C VAL A 67 6.17 7.84 -16.79
N ASP A 68 5.00 8.48 -16.57
CA ASP A 68 4.91 9.68 -15.71
C ASP A 68 5.19 9.32 -14.24
N THR A 69 4.75 8.12 -13.80
CA THR A 69 5.03 7.58 -12.47
C THR A 69 6.53 7.37 -12.28
N GLU A 70 7.17 6.62 -13.17
CA GLU A 70 8.61 6.36 -13.14
C GLU A 70 9.41 7.65 -13.14
N SER A 71 9.12 8.54 -14.10
CA SER A 71 9.77 9.84 -14.21
C SER A 71 9.59 10.72 -12.97
N THR A 72 8.44 10.61 -12.28
CA THR A 72 8.21 11.35 -11.03
C THR A 72 9.08 10.78 -9.91
N TYR A 73 9.22 9.46 -9.81
CA TYR A 73 10.05 8.85 -8.78
C TYR A 73 11.54 9.06 -9.03
N ASP A 74 12.00 9.05 -10.29
CA ASP A 74 13.37 9.45 -10.65
C ASP A 74 13.70 10.85 -10.13
N ARG A 75 12.83 11.81 -10.39
CA ARG A 75 13.01 13.19 -9.92
C ARG A 75 12.94 13.33 -8.40
N MET A 76 12.16 12.48 -7.71
CA MET A 76 12.15 12.42 -6.24
C MET A 76 13.49 11.92 -5.71
N ILE A 77 14.03 10.86 -6.30
CA ILE A 77 15.33 10.29 -5.94
C ILE A 77 16.45 11.31 -6.18
N GLU A 78 16.45 11.96 -7.33
CA GLU A 78 17.44 12.99 -7.66
C GLU A 78 17.38 14.20 -6.72
N LEU A 79 16.18 14.61 -6.32
CA LEU A 79 15.98 15.78 -5.48
C LEU A 79 16.34 15.54 -4.01
N PHE A 80 15.88 14.44 -3.43
CA PHE A 80 16.04 14.17 -1.99
C PHE A 80 17.36 13.48 -1.68
N THR A 81 18.45 14.23 -1.84
CA THR A 81 19.80 13.77 -1.49
C THR A 81 20.08 13.92 0.02
N PRO A 82 21.07 13.21 0.58
CA PRO A 82 21.53 13.45 1.96
C PRO A 82 21.83 14.93 2.24
N ALA A 83 22.45 15.63 1.29
CA ALA A 83 22.77 17.05 1.44
C ALA A 83 21.52 17.93 1.57
N LEU A 84 20.45 17.66 0.84
CA LEU A 84 19.19 18.37 1.00
C LEU A 84 18.58 18.11 2.38
N ILE A 85 18.58 16.88 2.84
CA ILE A 85 18.04 16.50 4.15
C ILE A 85 18.84 17.18 5.28
N GLU A 86 20.17 17.13 5.21
CA GLU A 86 21.08 17.74 6.20
C GLU A 86 20.93 19.26 6.25
N SER A 87 20.74 19.93 5.11
CA SER A 87 20.58 21.39 5.04
C SER A 87 19.33 21.90 5.78
N HIS A 88 18.39 21.02 6.13
CA HIS A 88 17.17 21.32 6.86
C HIS A 88 17.04 20.53 8.18
N ALA A 89 18.15 19.97 8.69
CA ALA A 89 18.15 19.15 9.91
C ALA A 89 17.72 19.90 11.17
N ASP A 90 17.91 21.21 11.21
CA ASP A 90 17.57 22.09 12.35
C ASP A 90 16.08 22.49 12.40
N ASN A 91 15.25 22.00 11.51
CA ASN A 91 13.82 22.23 11.60
C ASN A 91 13.25 21.63 12.91
N PRO A 92 12.45 22.41 13.67
CA PRO A 92 11.98 21.98 14.97
C PRO A 92 10.97 20.82 14.85
N ALA A 93 11.01 19.92 15.83
CA ALA A 93 9.96 18.92 16.01
C ALA A 93 8.61 19.59 16.29
N ALA A 94 7.54 18.95 15.88
CA ALA A 94 6.19 19.36 16.20
C ALA A 94 5.77 18.83 17.59
N ASP A 95 4.78 19.47 18.23
CA ASP A 95 4.23 19.04 19.52
C ASP A 95 3.48 17.71 19.43
N ILE A 96 3.06 17.33 18.21
CA ILE A 96 2.33 16.11 17.92
C ILE A 96 3.13 15.26 16.94
N THR A 97 3.12 13.95 17.15
CA THR A 97 3.85 13.00 16.33
C THR A 97 2.90 12.25 15.39
N PRO A 98 2.91 12.54 14.08
CA PRO A 98 2.20 11.73 13.11
C PRO A 98 2.95 10.40 12.88
N ILE A 99 2.18 9.31 12.82
CA ILE A 99 2.65 7.98 12.42
C ILE A 99 1.99 7.68 11.08
N LEU A 100 2.77 7.74 10.00
CA LEU A 100 2.28 7.38 8.68
C LEU A 100 2.41 5.88 8.47
N VAL A 101 1.30 5.25 8.08
CA VAL A 101 1.32 3.86 7.62
C VAL A 101 1.17 3.87 6.10
N VAL A 102 2.25 3.52 5.43
CA VAL A 102 2.38 3.55 3.97
C VAL A 102 2.55 2.13 3.42
N GLY A 103 2.73 1.99 2.12
CA GLY A 103 2.96 0.73 1.42
C GLY A 103 2.06 0.59 0.20
N LEU A 104 1.94 -0.61 -0.33
CA LEU A 104 0.98 -0.87 -1.40
C LEU A 104 -0.42 -1.18 -0.84
N PRO A 105 -1.47 -0.99 -1.63
CA PRO A 105 -2.79 -1.48 -1.25
C PRO A 105 -2.75 -2.98 -0.95
N ARG A 106 -3.53 -3.44 0.02
CA ARG A 106 -3.61 -4.86 0.43
C ARG A 106 -2.34 -5.47 1.06
N SER A 107 -1.37 -4.66 1.45
CA SER A 107 -0.14 -5.09 2.15
C SER A 107 -0.30 -5.30 3.67
N GLY A 108 -1.49 -5.10 4.23
CA GLY A 108 -1.71 -5.21 5.68
C GLY A 108 -1.68 -3.88 6.44
N SER A 109 -1.61 -2.73 5.74
CA SER A 109 -1.56 -1.40 6.35
C SER A 109 -2.74 -1.10 7.30
N THR A 110 -3.95 -1.62 7.02
CA THR A 110 -5.11 -1.47 7.91
C THR A 110 -4.93 -2.26 9.23
N LEU A 111 -4.24 -3.39 9.21
CA LEU A 111 -3.92 -4.15 10.41
C LEU A 111 -2.97 -3.34 11.31
N ILE A 112 -1.92 -2.78 10.75
CA ILE A 112 -0.95 -1.94 11.48
C ILE A 112 -1.64 -0.69 12.03
N GLU A 113 -2.48 -0.03 11.23
CA GLU A 113 -3.29 1.10 11.67
C GLU A 113 -4.16 0.74 12.87
N GLN A 114 -4.84 -0.41 12.84
CA GLN A 114 -5.74 -0.85 13.89
C GLN A 114 -4.96 -1.21 15.18
N ILE A 115 -3.81 -1.86 15.07
CA ILE A 115 -2.90 -2.14 16.19
C ILE A 115 -2.50 -0.83 16.88
N LEU A 116 -2.01 0.16 16.12
CA LEU A 116 -1.60 1.45 16.66
C LEU A 116 -2.76 2.24 17.26
N ALA A 117 -3.91 2.24 16.60
CA ALA A 117 -5.10 2.94 17.08
C ALA A 117 -5.74 2.30 18.32
N SER A 118 -5.26 1.13 18.75
CA SER A 118 -5.65 0.48 20.01
C SER A 118 -4.83 0.95 21.20
N HIS A 119 -3.75 1.73 20.95
CA HIS A 119 -2.92 2.31 21.99
C HIS A 119 -3.55 3.57 22.57
N SER A 120 -3.52 3.73 23.91
CA SER A 120 -4.19 4.84 24.63
C SER A 120 -3.69 6.24 24.26
N GLN A 121 -2.47 6.37 23.73
CA GLN A 121 -1.83 7.64 23.35
C GLN A 121 -1.92 7.91 21.82
N VAL A 122 -2.66 7.13 21.06
CA VAL A 122 -2.70 7.21 19.60
C VAL A 122 -4.11 7.43 19.09
N ASP A 123 -4.35 8.53 18.39
CA ASP A 123 -5.59 8.74 17.67
C ASP A 123 -5.57 7.96 16.35
N GLY A 124 -6.47 7.00 16.18
CA GLY A 124 -6.72 6.34 14.91
C GLY A 124 -7.54 7.23 13.99
N THR A 125 -7.02 7.59 12.83
CA THR A 125 -7.78 8.36 11.84
C THR A 125 -8.30 7.47 10.69
N HIS A 126 -7.92 7.75 9.47
CA HIS A 126 -8.24 6.96 8.27
C HIS A 126 -7.30 7.37 7.12
N GLU A 127 -7.64 7.06 5.87
CA GLU A 127 -6.88 7.51 4.72
C GLU A 127 -7.03 9.01 4.52
N LEU A 128 -6.03 9.79 4.99
CA LEU A 128 -6.04 11.24 4.89
C LEU A 128 -5.34 11.70 3.60
N GLY A 129 -5.99 12.62 2.89
CA GLY A 129 -5.37 13.33 1.76
C GLY A 129 -4.67 14.64 2.18
N ASP A 130 -4.46 14.85 3.46
CA ASP A 130 -4.09 16.16 3.98
C ASP A 130 -2.62 16.49 3.80
N LEU A 131 -1.73 15.48 3.80
CA LEU A 131 -0.32 15.67 3.48
C LEU A 131 -0.15 16.14 2.03
N SER A 132 -0.77 15.47 1.08
CA SER A 132 -0.72 15.88 -0.34
C SER A 132 -1.32 17.28 -0.55
N ARG A 133 -2.41 17.61 0.15
CA ARG A 133 -3.02 18.95 0.09
C ARG A 133 -2.11 20.02 0.68
N ALA A 134 -1.39 19.73 1.78
CA ALA A 134 -0.43 20.66 2.38
C ALA A 134 0.74 20.95 1.42
N VAL A 135 1.27 19.92 0.75
CA VAL A 135 2.29 20.08 -0.30
C VAL A 135 1.77 20.92 -1.47
N GLN A 136 0.52 20.69 -1.88
CA GLN A 136 -0.10 21.44 -2.99
C GLN A 136 -0.26 22.94 -2.72
N VAL A 137 -0.41 23.36 -1.47
CA VAL A 137 -0.48 24.80 -1.13
C VAL A 137 0.79 25.51 -1.57
N VAL A 138 1.96 24.99 -1.18
CA VAL A 138 3.26 25.58 -1.56
C VAL A 138 3.55 25.39 -3.05
N ARG A 139 3.17 24.25 -3.62
CA ARG A 139 3.30 23.97 -5.05
C ARG A 139 2.55 25.00 -5.92
N LYS A 140 1.31 25.33 -5.56
CA LYS A 140 0.51 26.34 -6.32
C LYS A 140 1.15 27.71 -6.31
N GLU A 141 1.69 28.14 -5.19
CA GLU A 141 2.38 29.45 -5.07
C GLU A 141 3.65 29.51 -5.94
N ARG A 142 4.28 28.36 -6.18
CA ARG A 142 5.51 28.23 -6.96
C ARG A 142 5.34 27.63 -8.36
N SER A 143 4.11 27.40 -8.81
CA SER A 143 3.82 26.72 -10.09
C SER A 143 4.49 27.33 -11.32
N ARG A 144 4.88 28.61 -11.26
CA ARG A 144 5.67 29.28 -12.31
C ARG A 144 7.16 28.91 -12.30
N ARG A 145 7.65 28.15 -11.29
CA ARG A 145 9.07 27.83 -11.09
C ARG A 145 9.43 26.36 -11.34
N GLY A 146 8.49 25.55 -11.78
CA GLY A 146 8.75 24.15 -12.11
C GLY A 146 7.56 23.21 -11.84
N ARG A 147 7.74 21.94 -12.17
CA ARG A 147 6.80 20.86 -11.88
C ARG A 147 7.08 20.27 -10.49
N PHE A 148 6.22 19.39 -10.02
CA PHE A 148 6.51 18.53 -8.90
C PHE A 148 7.37 17.35 -9.40
N PRO A 149 8.46 16.95 -8.67
CA PRO A 149 8.90 17.47 -7.36
C PRO A 149 9.89 18.66 -7.39
N GLU A 150 10.43 19.09 -8.54
CA GLU A 150 11.53 20.07 -8.65
C GLU A 150 11.20 21.41 -7.96
N VAL A 151 9.93 21.77 -7.95
CA VAL A 151 9.44 22.99 -7.26
C VAL A 151 9.80 23.00 -5.77
N LEU A 152 10.10 21.84 -5.17
CA LEU A 152 10.48 21.69 -3.75
C LEU A 152 11.96 21.99 -3.49
N GLY A 153 12.84 21.79 -4.48
CA GLY A 153 14.30 21.91 -4.32
C GLY A 153 14.82 23.32 -3.96
N GLY A 154 14.01 24.35 -4.08
CA GLY A 154 14.41 25.70 -3.67
C GLY A 154 13.53 26.27 -2.54
N LEU A 155 12.90 25.41 -1.71
CA LEU A 155 12.12 25.86 -0.57
C LEU A 155 13.05 26.32 0.55
N THR A 156 12.65 27.42 1.21
CA THR A 156 13.28 27.87 2.46
C THR A 156 12.78 27.07 3.64
N ASP A 157 13.48 27.13 4.79
CA ASP A 157 13.03 26.48 6.03
C ASP A 157 11.63 26.92 6.45
N ASP A 158 11.29 28.21 6.28
CA ASP A 158 9.94 28.67 6.55
C ASP A 158 8.88 28.04 5.66
N GLN A 159 9.20 27.78 4.42
CA GLN A 159 8.28 27.11 3.50
C GLN A 159 8.14 25.62 3.82
N TRP A 160 9.23 24.95 4.20
CA TRP A 160 9.17 23.57 4.68
C TRP A 160 8.35 23.47 5.99
N ARG A 161 8.64 24.33 6.98
CA ARG A 161 7.84 24.41 8.22
C ARG A 161 6.37 24.70 7.97
N ARG A 162 6.05 25.51 6.94
CA ARG A 162 4.67 25.80 6.57
C ARG A 162 3.96 24.56 6.03
N ILE A 163 4.61 23.69 5.26
CA ILE A 163 4.03 22.40 4.83
C ILE A 163 3.65 21.59 6.08
N GLY A 164 4.57 21.43 7.03
CA GLY A 164 4.32 20.68 8.26
C GLY A 164 3.17 21.27 9.09
N LYS A 165 3.16 22.58 9.31
CA LYS A 165 2.08 23.27 10.03
C LYS A 165 0.73 23.11 9.35
N GLU A 166 0.69 23.23 8.02
CA GLU A 166 -0.56 23.07 7.27
C GLU A 166 -1.07 21.64 7.31
N TYR A 167 -0.19 20.64 7.21
CA TYR A 167 -0.56 19.24 7.38
C TYR A 167 -1.16 18.98 8.77
N LEU A 168 -0.48 19.39 9.84
CA LEU A 168 -0.95 19.20 11.22
C LEU A 168 -2.25 19.94 11.52
N ARG A 169 -2.42 21.15 10.99
CA ARG A 169 -3.66 21.92 11.10
C ARG A 169 -4.83 21.23 10.38
N ARG A 170 -4.59 20.66 9.19
CA ARG A 170 -5.65 19.96 8.41
C ARG A 170 -6.10 18.69 9.10
N THR A 171 -5.17 17.97 9.69
CA THR A 171 -5.48 16.70 10.38
C THR A 171 -6.14 16.91 11.75
N GLU A 172 -6.17 18.13 12.30
CA GLU A 172 -6.74 18.44 13.62
C GLU A 172 -8.19 17.96 13.77
N ILE A 173 -9.03 18.14 12.75
CA ILE A 173 -10.43 17.73 12.75
C ILE A 173 -10.64 16.20 12.83
N HIS A 174 -9.60 15.43 12.60
CA HIS A 174 -9.62 13.97 12.62
C HIS A 174 -9.02 13.37 13.90
N ARG A 175 -8.54 14.21 14.82
CA ARG A 175 -7.83 13.82 16.05
C ARG A 175 -8.68 14.10 17.28
N ALA A 176 -8.53 13.26 18.30
CA ALA A 176 -9.21 13.41 19.59
C ALA A 176 -8.35 14.13 20.65
N GLY A 177 -7.08 14.43 20.35
CA GLY A 177 -6.17 15.18 21.22
C GLY A 177 -5.03 14.35 21.81
N SER A 178 -4.81 13.13 21.36
CA SER A 178 -3.66 12.31 21.76
C SER A 178 -2.34 12.90 21.22
N PRO A 179 -1.19 12.61 21.87
CA PRO A 179 0.11 13.09 21.41
C PRO A 179 0.59 12.47 20.11
N TYR A 180 0.01 11.35 19.70
CA TYR A 180 0.26 10.67 18.43
C TYR A 180 -1.04 10.51 17.65
N PHE A 181 -0.93 10.44 16.33
CA PHE A 181 -2.04 10.01 15.48
C PHE A 181 -1.54 9.19 14.29
N VAL A 182 -2.36 8.26 13.82
CA VAL A 182 -2.05 7.46 12.63
C VAL A 182 -2.70 8.09 11.41
N ASP A 183 -1.90 8.38 10.38
CA ASP A 183 -2.36 8.70 9.02
C ASP A 183 -2.05 7.48 8.14
N LYS A 184 -3.05 6.63 7.93
CA LYS A 184 -2.89 5.45 7.08
C LYS A 184 -3.36 5.78 5.67
N ASN A 185 -2.41 6.15 4.83
CA ASN A 185 -2.63 6.31 3.40
C ASN A 185 -1.48 5.62 2.65
N PRO A 186 -1.76 4.50 1.97
CA PRO A 186 -0.74 3.73 1.28
C PRO A 186 0.17 4.58 0.39
N ASN A 187 -0.39 5.50 -0.37
CA ASN A 187 0.34 6.32 -1.34
C ASN A 187 1.18 7.45 -0.72
N ASN A 188 1.14 7.66 0.60
CA ASN A 188 1.93 8.71 1.26
C ASN A 188 3.45 8.40 1.30
N PHE A 189 3.89 7.21 0.87
CA PHE A 189 5.31 6.87 0.80
C PHE A 189 6.10 7.84 -0.10
N ILE A 190 5.50 8.40 -1.13
CA ILE A 190 6.13 9.40 -2.02
C ILE A 190 6.54 10.67 -1.27
N TYR A 191 5.91 10.96 -0.13
CA TYR A 191 6.15 12.19 0.65
C TYR A 191 7.13 11.99 1.81
N ALA A 192 7.83 10.85 1.94
CA ALA A 192 8.71 10.55 3.07
C ALA A 192 9.81 11.60 3.27
N GLY A 193 10.51 12.00 2.20
CA GLY A 193 11.53 13.04 2.26
C GLY A 193 10.96 14.42 2.64
N ILE A 194 9.77 14.75 2.15
CA ILE A 194 9.06 15.99 2.52
C ILE A 194 8.71 15.99 4.00
N LEU A 195 8.18 14.87 4.48
CA LEU A 195 7.78 14.72 5.87
C LEU A 195 8.99 14.80 6.81
N ARG A 196 10.13 14.19 6.44
CA ARG A 196 11.38 14.24 7.22
C ARG A 196 11.86 15.66 7.46
N ILE A 197 11.71 16.54 6.46
CA ILE A 197 12.09 17.96 6.57
C ILE A 197 11.01 18.77 7.29
N ALA A 198 9.73 18.57 6.93
CA ALA A 198 8.63 19.42 7.39
C ALA A 198 8.11 19.08 8.80
N VAL A 199 8.24 17.81 9.23
CA VAL A 199 7.81 17.29 10.55
C VAL A 199 8.83 16.23 11.01
N PRO A 200 10.01 16.66 11.51
CA PRO A 200 11.16 15.77 11.76
C PRO A 200 10.90 14.64 12.77
N ASN A 201 9.94 14.82 13.69
CA ASN A 201 9.54 13.81 14.67
C ASN A 201 8.51 12.82 14.15
N ALA A 202 8.03 12.95 12.92
CA ALA A 202 7.13 11.98 12.33
C ALA A 202 7.76 10.57 12.25
N LYS A 203 6.93 9.54 12.17
CA LYS A 203 7.34 8.14 11.99
C LYS A 203 6.67 7.61 10.74
N ILE A 204 7.39 6.77 10.00
CA ILE A 204 6.83 6.08 8.85
C ILE A 204 6.94 4.58 9.06
N ILE A 205 5.85 3.87 8.89
CA ILE A 205 5.80 2.42 8.89
C ILE A 205 5.40 1.97 7.49
N ASP A 206 6.30 1.26 6.84
CA ASP A 206 6.07 0.66 5.53
C ASP A 206 5.48 -0.75 5.72
N ALA A 207 4.20 -0.88 5.42
CA ALA A 207 3.47 -2.14 5.48
C ALA A 207 3.80 -2.96 4.25
N ARG A 208 4.60 -4.00 4.43
CA ARG A 208 5.05 -4.90 3.36
C ARG A 208 4.35 -6.24 3.41
N ARG A 209 4.27 -6.87 2.27
CA ARG A 209 3.75 -8.21 2.10
C ARG A 209 4.48 -8.89 0.96
N HIS A 210 4.42 -10.24 0.91
CA HIS A 210 4.95 -10.98 -0.23
C HIS A 210 4.52 -10.34 -1.56
N PRO A 211 5.45 -10.06 -2.51
CA PRO A 211 5.15 -9.30 -3.73
C PRO A 211 3.94 -9.85 -4.50
N LEU A 212 3.89 -11.16 -4.74
CA LEU A 212 2.77 -11.79 -5.45
C LEU A 212 1.44 -11.69 -4.68
N ASP A 213 1.45 -11.83 -3.33
CA ASP A 213 0.22 -11.65 -2.54
C ASP A 213 -0.27 -10.20 -2.55
N SER A 214 0.64 -9.24 -2.54
CA SER A 214 0.31 -7.80 -2.59
C SER A 214 -0.27 -7.43 -3.95
N CYS A 215 0.39 -7.83 -5.05
CA CYS A 215 -0.08 -7.58 -6.41
C CYS A 215 -1.41 -8.29 -6.68
N LEU A 216 -1.51 -9.60 -6.42
CA LEU A 216 -2.76 -10.35 -6.59
C LEU A 216 -3.90 -9.76 -5.74
N GLY A 217 -3.61 -9.40 -4.49
CA GLY A 217 -4.60 -8.79 -3.61
C GLY A 217 -5.11 -7.43 -4.11
N SER A 218 -4.26 -6.67 -4.78
CA SER A 218 -4.60 -5.41 -5.43
C SER A 218 -5.37 -5.63 -6.74
N PHE A 219 -4.92 -6.55 -7.59
CA PHE A 219 -5.54 -6.91 -8.86
C PHE A 219 -6.99 -7.41 -8.70
N LYS A 220 -7.26 -8.17 -7.64
CA LYS A 220 -8.60 -8.68 -7.31
C LYS A 220 -9.54 -7.63 -6.71
N GLN A 221 -9.05 -6.44 -6.39
CA GLN A 221 -9.83 -5.42 -5.70
C GLN A 221 -10.34 -4.36 -6.68
N LEU A 222 -11.64 -4.31 -6.89
CA LEU A 222 -12.26 -3.17 -7.56
C LEU A 222 -12.27 -1.98 -6.58
N PHE A 223 -11.35 -1.04 -6.78
CA PHE A 223 -11.25 0.17 -5.96
C PHE A 223 -12.27 1.22 -6.41
N ALA A 224 -12.79 1.99 -5.45
CA ALA A 224 -13.68 3.11 -5.78
C ALA A 224 -12.92 4.24 -6.48
N SER A 225 -11.65 4.47 -6.10
CA SER A 225 -10.77 5.48 -6.70
C SER A 225 -9.35 5.34 -6.17
N GLY A 226 -8.40 6.04 -6.80
CA GLY A 226 -7.08 6.30 -6.23
C GLY A 226 -6.01 5.24 -6.46
N GLN A 227 -6.33 4.16 -7.18
CA GLN A 227 -5.39 3.06 -7.46
C GLN A 227 -5.48 2.65 -8.95
N PRO A 228 -5.24 3.57 -9.91
CA PRO A 228 -5.50 3.32 -11.33
C PRO A 228 -4.56 2.26 -11.95
N PHE A 229 -3.39 2.05 -11.38
CA PHE A 229 -2.39 1.08 -11.82
C PHE A 229 -2.75 -0.38 -11.51
N THR A 230 -3.83 -0.64 -10.76
CA THR A 230 -4.14 -2.00 -10.28
C THR A 230 -4.97 -2.82 -11.26
N TYR A 231 -5.38 -2.23 -12.38
CA TYR A 231 -6.29 -2.85 -13.36
C TYR A 231 -5.57 -3.44 -14.58
N ASP A 232 -4.25 -3.53 -14.53
CA ASP A 232 -3.40 -4.20 -15.51
C ASP A 232 -2.25 -4.88 -14.78
N LEU A 233 -1.91 -6.11 -15.14
CA LEU A 233 -0.89 -6.90 -14.43
C LEU A 233 0.51 -6.31 -14.60
N THR A 234 0.84 -5.90 -15.82
CA THR A 234 2.13 -5.29 -16.14
C THR A 234 2.29 -3.98 -15.37
N GLU A 235 1.32 -3.05 -15.48
CA GLU A 235 1.37 -1.75 -14.82
C GLU A 235 1.44 -1.88 -13.30
N LEU A 236 0.72 -2.84 -12.71
CA LEU A 236 0.73 -3.12 -11.28
C LEU A 236 2.11 -3.60 -10.81
N CYS A 237 2.73 -4.53 -11.54
CA CYS A 237 4.05 -5.05 -11.20
C CYS A 237 5.15 -4.00 -11.41
N GLU A 238 5.09 -3.22 -12.48
CA GLU A 238 5.99 -2.09 -12.72
C GLU A 238 5.85 -1.03 -11.60
N TYR A 239 4.63 -0.71 -11.19
CA TYR A 239 4.40 0.19 -10.06
C TYR A 239 5.00 -0.36 -8.76
N TYR A 240 4.92 -1.68 -8.52
CA TYR A 240 5.55 -2.32 -7.38
C TYR A 240 7.07 -2.14 -7.40
N LEU A 241 7.71 -2.34 -8.54
CA LEU A 241 9.15 -2.14 -8.71
C LEU A 241 9.55 -0.67 -8.46
N GLN A 242 8.78 0.27 -8.97
CA GLN A 242 9.03 1.70 -8.75
C GLN A 242 8.83 2.09 -7.28
N TYR A 243 7.80 1.56 -6.61
CA TYR A 243 7.60 1.74 -5.17
C TYR A 243 8.80 1.19 -4.39
N GLN A 244 9.25 -0.03 -4.67
CA GLN A 244 10.39 -0.64 -4.00
C GLN A 244 11.65 0.24 -4.17
N ARG A 245 11.94 0.67 -5.38
CA ARG A 245 13.08 1.54 -5.70
C ARG A 245 13.05 2.86 -4.90
N LEU A 246 11.88 3.47 -4.80
CA LEU A 246 11.74 4.71 -4.03
C LEU A 246 11.87 4.46 -2.53
N MET A 247 11.35 3.35 -2.00
CA MET A 247 11.51 2.99 -0.59
C MET A 247 12.97 2.66 -0.24
N ASP A 248 13.71 1.97 -1.11
CA ASP A 248 15.15 1.72 -0.95
C ASP A 248 15.94 3.04 -0.88
N HIS A 249 15.57 4.01 -1.72
CA HIS A 249 16.13 5.35 -1.64
C HIS A 249 15.84 6.00 -0.28
N TRP A 250 14.59 5.95 0.21
CA TRP A 250 14.25 6.50 1.53
C TRP A 250 15.03 5.84 2.66
N HIS A 251 15.22 4.54 2.64
CA HIS A 251 16.07 3.86 3.60
C HIS A 251 17.52 4.33 3.56
N SER A 252 18.04 4.62 2.38
CA SER A 252 19.41 5.11 2.18
C SER A 252 19.61 6.53 2.70
N VAL A 253 18.67 7.46 2.41
CA VAL A 253 18.84 8.90 2.72
C VAL A 253 18.18 9.33 4.03
N LEU A 254 17.30 8.50 4.60
CA LEU A 254 16.57 8.75 5.85
C LEU A 254 16.78 7.60 6.85
N PRO A 255 18.01 7.29 7.28
CA PRO A 255 18.27 6.15 8.14
C PRO A 255 17.49 6.23 9.45
N GLY A 256 16.77 5.16 9.81
CA GLY A 256 15.97 5.07 11.04
C GLY A 256 14.64 5.86 11.03
N PHE A 257 14.27 6.48 9.91
CA PHE A 257 13.01 7.22 9.78
C PHE A 257 11.84 6.37 9.28
N VAL A 258 12.13 5.26 8.59
CA VAL A 258 11.16 4.31 8.07
C VAL A 258 11.39 2.94 8.72
N LEU A 259 10.31 2.29 9.15
CA LEU A 259 10.30 0.92 9.65
C LEU A 259 9.53 0.02 8.69
N ASP A 260 10.20 -0.99 8.12
CA ASP A 260 9.52 -2.03 7.34
C ASP A 260 8.83 -3.03 8.28
N VAL A 261 7.57 -3.31 8.01
CA VAL A 261 6.78 -4.29 8.75
C VAL A 261 6.17 -5.30 7.79
N GLN A 262 6.71 -6.52 7.82
CA GLN A 262 6.26 -7.62 6.98
C GLN A 262 4.98 -8.23 7.54
N TYR A 263 3.91 -8.28 6.74
CA TYR A 263 2.60 -8.81 7.14
C TYR A 263 2.68 -10.24 7.66
N GLU A 264 3.44 -11.09 6.97
CA GLU A 264 3.63 -12.50 7.32
C GLU A 264 4.28 -12.64 8.71
N SER A 265 5.23 -11.77 9.04
CA SER A 265 5.86 -11.75 10.37
C SER A 265 4.88 -11.30 11.45
N VAL A 266 3.98 -10.34 11.15
CA VAL A 266 2.93 -9.92 12.10
C VAL A 266 1.96 -11.07 12.35
N VAL A 267 1.61 -11.84 11.30
CA VAL A 267 0.72 -13.01 11.44
C VAL A 267 1.39 -14.15 12.22
N ALA A 268 2.68 -14.36 12.02
CA ALA A 268 3.44 -15.44 12.67
C ALA A 268 3.71 -15.15 14.15
N ASP A 269 4.04 -13.90 14.51
CA ASP A 269 4.36 -13.50 15.87
C ASP A 269 3.89 -12.06 16.13
N LEU A 270 2.61 -11.94 16.47
CA LEU A 270 1.96 -10.64 16.68
C LEU A 270 2.64 -9.85 17.79
N GLU A 271 2.94 -10.46 18.94
CA GLU A 271 3.45 -9.73 20.11
C GLU A 271 4.83 -9.14 19.84
N THR A 272 5.76 -9.90 19.29
CA THR A 272 7.09 -9.41 18.95
C THR A 272 7.02 -8.25 17.96
N GLN A 273 6.17 -8.35 16.92
CA GLN A 273 6.04 -7.28 15.94
C GLN A 273 5.34 -6.05 16.52
N VAL A 274 4.33 -6.19 17.35
CA VAL A 274 3.69 -5.07 18.06
C VAL A 274 4.69 -4.33 18.94
N ARG A 275 5.50 -5.04 19.73
CA ARG A 275 6.56 -4.44 20.57
C ARG A 275 7.56 -3.66 19.70
N ARG A 276 8.01 -4.22 18.58
CA ARG A 276 8.92 -3.59 17.63
C ARG A 276 8.33 -2.31 17.02
N ILE A 277 7.06 -2.33 16.64
CA ILE A 277 6.33 -1.17 16.11
C ILE A 277 6.22 -0.06 17.15
N LEU A 278 5.80 -0.40 18.37
CA LEU A 278 5.64 0.56 19.45
C LEU A 278 6.99 1.18 19.87
N ASP A 279 8.04 0.38 20.00
CA ASP A 279 9.39 0.83 20.30
C ASP A 279 9.90 1.83 19.24
N PHE A 280 9.73 1.53 17.96
CA PHE A 280 10.06 2.43 16.85
C PHE A 280 9.31 3.77 16.98
N CYS A 281 8.05 3.74 17.39
CA CYS A 281 7.25 4.96 17.59
C CYS A 281 7.61 5.70 18.87
N GLY A 282 8.38 5.09 19.80
CA GLY A 282 8.66 5.63 21.13
C GLY A 282 7.48 5.51 22.08
N LEU A 283 6.61 4.51 21.87
CA LEU A 283 5.42 4.22 22.68
C LEU A 283 5.67 3.06 23.63
N PRO A 284 5.17 3.10 24.88
CA PRO A 284 5.21 1.95 25.78
C PRO A 284 4.33 0.81 25.23
N PHE A 285 4.65 -0.41 25.61
CA PHE A 285 3.81 -1.55 25.24
C PHE A 285 2.47 -1.52 26.00
N GLU A 286 1.38 -1.73 25.26
CA GLU A 286 0.02 -1.91 25.80
C GLU A 286 -0.62 -3.18 25.23
N GLU A 287 -1.18 -4.02 26.11
CA GLU A 287 -1.87 -5.26 25.70
C GLU A 287 -3.08 -5.02 24.76
N ALA A 288 -3.69 -3.83 24.83
CA ALA A 288 -4.78 -3.45 23.95
C ALA A 288 -4.39 -3.56 22.47
N CYS A 289 -3.11 -3.31 22.14
CA CYS A 289 -2.59 -3.46 20.78
C CYS A 289 -2.59 -4.91 20.27
N LEU A 290 -2.53 -5.91 21.18
CA LEU A 290 -2.69 -7.32 20.80
C LEU A 290 -4.16 -7.71 20.58
N ARG A 291 -5.07 -7.01 21.22
CA ARG A 291 -6.52 -7.18 21.07
C ARG A 291 -7.15 -6.13 20.14
N PHE A 292 -6.42 -5.73 19.11
CA PHE A 292 -6.79 -4.69 18.14
C PHE A 292 -8.19 -4.89 17.55
N HIS A 293 -8.67 -6.12 17.42
CA HIS A 293 -9.98 -6.49 16.89
C HIS A 293 -11.15 -6.12 17.81
N GLU A 294 -10.89 -5.88 19.11
CA GLU A 294 -11.88 -5.41 20.10
C GLU A 294 -12.04 -3.90 20.07
N THR A 295 -11.16 -3.17 19.39
CA THR A 295 -11.19 -1.70 19.35
C THR A 295 -12.34 -1.21 18.49
N GLU A 296 -13.33 -0.56 19.11
CA GLU A 296 -14.51 0.01 18.45
C GLU A 296 -14.16 1.36 17.81
N ARG A 297 -13.93 1.37 16.51
CA ARG A 297 -13.80 2.58 15.68
C ARG A 297 -14.31 2.35 14.27
N ALA A 298 -14.64 3.43 13.56
CA ALA A 298 -15.01 3.33 12.14
C ALA A 298 -13.74 3.07 11.30
N VAL A 299 -13.69 1.92 10.62
CA VAL A 299 -12.63 1.55 9.66
C VAL A 299 -13.20 1.65 8.25
N LYS A 300 -12.73 2.65 7.47
CA LYS A 300 -13.25 2.94 6.12
C LYS A 300 -12.28 2.46 5.04
N THR A 301 -12.02 1.16 4.98
CA THR A 301 -11.11 0.57 3.98
C THR A 301 -11.66 -0.73 3.41
N ALA A 302 -11.11 -1.18 2.30
CA ALA A 302 -11.43 -2.48 1.71
C ALA A 302 -11.13 -3.69 2.63
N SER A 303 -10.38 -3.48 3.72
CA SER A 303 -9.99 -4.49 4.70
C SER A 303 -10.71 -4.34 6.06
N SER A 304 -11.77 -3.53 6.13
CA SER A 304 -12.47 -3.22 7.40
C SER A 304 -12.99 -4.43 8.13
N GLU A 305 -13.53 -5.43 7.44
CA GLU A 305 -14.05 -6.66 8.06
C GLU A 305 -12.93 -7.56 8.58
N GLN A 306 -11.77 -7.54 7.91
CA GLN A 306 -10.63 -8.38 8.24
C GLN A 306 -10.00 -8.02 9.59
N VAL A 307 -9.96 -6.74 9.93
CA VAL A 307 -9.35 -6.25 11.19
C VAL A 307 -10.29 -6.30 12.39
N ARG A 308 -11.54 -6.72 12.21
CA ARG A 308 -12.53 -6.95 13.29
C ARG A 308 -12.52 -8.38 13.82
N GLN A 309 -11.60 -9.20 13.35
CA GLN A 309 -11.41 -10.57 13.77
C GLN A 309 -10.00 -10.73 14.35
N PRO A 310 -9.79 -11.70 15.27
CA PRO A 310 -8.45 -12.08 15.67
C PRO A 310 -7.58 -12.38 14.46
N ILE A 311 -6.27 -12.23 14.61
CA ILE A 311 -5.33 -12.46 13.52
C ILE A 311 -5.51 -13.87 12.93
N TYR A 312 -5.45 -13.99 11.60
CA TYR A 312 -5.62 -15.25 10.89
C TYR A 312 -4.61 -15.37 9.74
N SER A 313 -4.26 -16.59 9.38
CA SER A 313 -3.21 -16.88 8.38
C SER A 313 -3.72 -17.22 6.99
N SER A 314 -5.05 -17.30 6.77
CA SER A 314 -5.62 -17.80 5.50
C SER A 314 -5.33 -16.91 4.28
N SER A 315 -4.85 -15.70 4.50
CA SER A 315 -4.43 -14.80 3.43
C SER A 315 -2.92 -14.82 3.14
N VAL A 316 -2.12 -15.49 3.98
CA VAL A 316 -0.69 -15.68 3.74
C VAL A 316 -0.50 -16.74 2.66
N ASN A 317 0.35 -16.45 1.69
CA ASN A 317 0.62 -17.34 0.56
C ASN A 317 -0.63 -17.70 -0.28
N LEU A 318 -1.63 -16.81 -0.31
CA LEU A 318 -2.83 -17.03 -1.14
C LEU A 318 -2.48 -17.10 -2.63
N TRP A 319 -1.44 -16.37 -3.05
CA TRP A 319 -0.93 -16.38 -4.42
C TRP A 319 -0.63 -17.79 -4.96
N ARG A 320 -0.20 -18.74 -4.08
CA ARG A 320 0.06 -20.13 -4.50
C ARG A 320 -1.17 -20.85 -5.05
N LYS A 321 -2.39 -20.41 -4.69
CA LYS A 321 -3.64 -20.93 -5.27
C LYS A 321 -3.90 -20.44 -6.68
N TYR A 322 -3.25 -19.36 -7.06
CA TYR A 322 -3.34 -18.72 -8.36
C TYR A 322 -2.05 -18.85 -9.19
N GLU A 323 -1.04 -19.56 -8.67
CA GLU A 323 0.29 -19.66 -9.28
C GLU A 323 0.25 -19.97 -10.79
N PRO A 324 -0.64 -20.85 -11.31
CA PRO A 324 -0.74 -21.12 -12.75
C PRO A 324 -1.14 -19.92 -13.62
N HIS A 325 -1.62 -18.85 -13.01
CA HIS A 325 -2.08 -17.62 -13.69
C HIS A 325 -1.15 -16.43 -13.49
N LEU A 326 -0.04 -16.60 -12.77
CA LEU A 326 0.81 -15.48 -12.32
C LEU A 326 2.14 -15.36 -13.09
N ASP A 327 2.28 -16.06 -14.22
CA ASP A 327 3.54 -16.09 -15.00
C ASP A 327 4.05 -14.69 -15.35
N GLU A 328 3.16 -13.80 -15.78
CA GLU A 328 3.48 -12.40 -16.11
C GLU A 328 3.98 -11.64 -14.87
N MET A 329 3.29 -11.78 -13.73
CA MET A 329 3.74 -11.18 -12.47
C MET A 329 5.10 -11.72 -12.03
N VAL A 330 5.30 -13.04 -12.14
CA VAL A 330 6.57 -13.70 -11.77
C VAL A 330 7.71 -13.18 -12.64
N HIS A 331 7.49 -13.04 -13.94
CA HIS A 331 8.50 -12.53 -14.86
C HIS A 331 8.91 -11.08 -14.55
N ILE A 332 7.95 -10.19 -14.35
CA ILE A 332 8.24 -8.78 -14.10
C ILE A 332 8.88 -8.58 -12.70
N LEU A 333 8.37 -9.31 -11.69
CA LEU A 333 8.85 -9.22 -10.30
C LEU A 333 10.07 -10.11 -10.01
N GLU A 334 10.61 -10.82 -11.00
CA GLU A 334 11.74 -11.74 -10.84
C GLU A 334 12.89 -11.18 -9.99
N PRO A 335 13.36 -9.92 -10.18
CA PRO A 335 14.45 -9.38 -9.38
C PRO A 335 14.16 -9.37 -7.87
N LEU A 336 12.92 -9.11 -7.48
CA LEU A 336 12.50 -9.13 -6.07
C LEU A 336 12.28 -10.55 -5.57
N LEU A 337 11.64 -11.40 -6.37
CA LEU A 337 11.33 -12.78 -6.00
C LEU A 337 12.58 -13.61 -5.79
N ASN A 338 13.65 -13.37 -6.57
CA ASN A 338 14.94 -14.01 -6.41
C ASN A 338 15.65 -13.63 -5.10
N SER A 339 15.33 -12.49 -4.50
CA SER A 339 15.88 -12.08 -3.21
C SER A 339 15.18 -12.73 -2.00
N LEU A 340 14.02 -13.37 -2.23
CA LEU A 340 13.26 -14.05 -1.17
C LEU A 340 13.91 -15.38 -0.78
N PRO A 341 13.62 -15.90 0.44
CA PRO A 341 13.96 -17.27 0.81
C PRO A 341 13.40 -18.29 -0.20
N PRO A 342 14.10 -19.42 -0.48
CA PRO A 342 13.65 -20.40 -1.47
C PRO A 342 12.22 -20.90 -1.28
N GLU A 343 11.80 -21.08 -0.02
CA GLU A 343 10.45 -21.51 0.35
C GLU A 343 9.34 -20.51 0.02
N ASP A 344 9.71 -19.25 -0.15
CA ASP A 344 8.77 -18.16 -0.48
C ASP A 344 8.76 -17.84 -1.98
N ARG A 345 9.62 -18.50 -2.78
CA ARG A 345 9.66 -18.31 -4.24
C ARG A 345 8.56 -19.07 -4.96
N PRO A 346 8.09 -18.58 -6.11
CA PRO A 346 7.24 -19.37 -7.01
C PRO A 346 8.01 -20.57 -7.59
N THR A 347 7.26 -21.60 -7.96
CA THR A 347 7.82 -22.85 -8.50
C THR A 347 8.70 -22.61 -9.73
N ALA A 348 8.32 -21.67 -10.59
CA ALA A 348 9.08 -21.30 -11.79
C ALA A 348 10.48 -20.73 -11.50
N LEU A 349 10.72 -20.21 -10.29
CA LEU A 349 12.03 -19.67 -9.84
C LEU A 349 12.70 -20.58 -8.81
N ALA A 350 12.23 -21.81 -8.62
CA ALA A 350 12.92 -22.76 -7.75
C ALA A 350 14.30 -23.09 -8.30
N GLU A 351 15.33 -23.10 -7.43
CA GLU A 351 16.68 -23.48 -7.81
C GLU A 351 16.71 -24.92 -8.35
N THR A 352 17.35 -25.12 -9.49
CA THR A 352 17.71 -26.45 -9.94
C THR A 352 18.81 -27.01 -9.01
N SER A 353 18.86 -28.33 -8.84
CA SER A 353 19.74 -29.04 -7.92
C SER A 353 21.26 -28.78 -8.10
N ASP A 354 21.65 -28.03 -9.11
CA ASP A 354 23.02 -27.63 -9.44
C ASP A 354 23.32 -26.13 -9.18
N GLY A 355 22.39 -25.39 -8.57
CA GLY A 355 22.57 -23.97 -8.24
C GLY A 355 22.46 -23.02 -9.44
N THR A 356 22.05 -23.51 -10.60
CA THR A 356 21.83 -22.69 -11.80
C THR A 356 20.35 -22.33 -11.89
N LEU A 357 20.03 -21.04 -11.85
CA LEU A 357 18.68 -20.53 -12.15
C LEU A 357 18.39 -20.82 -13.63
N GLN A 358 17.55 -21.81 -13.91
CA GLN A 358 17.00 -22.00 -15.26
C GLN A 358 15.61 -21.35 -15.29
N ILE A 359 15.49 -20.29 -16.06
CA ILE A 359 14.17 -19.85 -16.57
C ILE A 359 13.68 -21.00 -17.43
N LEU A 360 12.63 -21.69 -16.99
CA LEU A 360 11.95 -22.68 -17.82
C LEU A 360 11.52 -21.95 -19.09
N ASN A 361 12.16 -22.29 -20.22
CA ASN A 361 11.91 -21.70 -21.53
C ASN A 361 10.42 -21.75 -21.86
N TRP A 362 9.77 -20.61 -21.82
CA TRP A 362 8.45 -20.41 -22.39
C TRP A 362 8.62 -20.33 -23.92
N GLN A 363 8.22 -21.36 -24.61
CA GLN A 363 8.00 -21.28 -26.07
C GLN A 363 6.68 -20.54 -26.30
N LEU A 364 6.79 -19.45 -27.06
CA LEU A 364 5.67 -18.67 -27.62
C LEU A 364 4.76 -19.55 -28.49
#